data_a99d36bf1d89ea8f553592d108dfc111
#
_entry.id   a99d36bf1d89ea8f553592d108dfc111
#
_cell.length_a   1.000
_cell.length_b   1.000
_cell.length_c   1.000
_cell.angle_alpha   90.00
_cell.angle_beta   90.00
_cell.angle_gamma   90.00
#
_symmetry.space_group_name_H-M   'P 1'
#
loop_
_entity.id
_entity.type
_entity.pdbx_description
1 polymer ?
#
loop_
_entity_poly.entity_id
_entity_poly.type
_entity_poly.pdbx_seq_one_letter_code
_entity_poly.pdbx_strand_id
1 'polypeptide(L)'
;FAPMLSASPTIPGPTLYVNEGDTLAVHAYSISQNDHHSIHLHGLDADTQNDGDPATSFELMHMQDTTYTVVCKHAGTYLYHCHVADVVHVQMGMYGTVIVRPADGGKTAWTGGPAYDQTKHWLMSEIDRSWHDTIPVHDTVNMTVQIPPYHPDYFLVNGHSHQQLDEDSTRIQAAVGERVYLRLSNIGFFDNRVVFPPSFHAQIL
;
A
#
# COMPACT_ATOMS: atom_id res chain seq x y z
N PHE A 1 -0.63 -9.59 -2.13
CA PHE A 1 0.47 -9.70 -3.10
C PHE A 1 1.67 -10.45 -2.49
N ALA A 2 2.52 -11.02 -3.33
CA ALA A 2 3.78 -11.63 -2.93
C ALA A 2 4.92 -11.05 -3.79
N PRO A 3 6.15 -10.92 -3.25
CA PRO A 3 7.27 -10.33 -3.98
C PRO A 3 7.80 -11.23 -5.12
N MET A 4 7.44 -12.49 -5.12
CA MET A 4 7.78 -13.46 -6.17
C MET A 4 6.88 -14.70 -6.04
N LEU A 5 6.77 -15.51 -7.09
CA LEU A 5 5.92 -16.72 -7.13
C LEU A 5 6.17 -17.73 -6.00
N SER A 6 7.40 -17.82 -5.52
CA SER A 6 7.77 -18.75 -4.45
C SER A 6 7.57 -18.20 -3.03
N ALA A 7 7.21 -16.93 -2.90
CA ALA A 7 6.98 -16.30 -1.61
C ALA A 7 5.51 -16.39 -1.18
N SER A 8 5.29 -16.48 0.12
CA SER A 8 3.95 -16.37 0.67
C SER A 8 3.40 -14.94 0.48
N PRO A 9 2.12 -14.79 0.13
CA PRO A 9 1.50 -13.47 0.09
C PRO A 9 1.40 -12.88 1.52
N THR A 10 1.50 -11.57 1.59
CA THR A 10 1.40 -10.82 2.85
C THR A 10 0.36 -9.71 2.75
N ILE A 11 -0.17 -9.28 3.88
CA ILE A 11 -1.02 -8.09 4.04
C ILE A 11 -0.31 -7.14 5.02
N PRO A 12 0.06 -5.94 4.57
CA PRO A 12 0.08 -5.47 3.19
C PRO A 12 1.05 -6.25 2.31
N GLY A 13 0.98 -6.07 1.01
CA GLY A 13 2.01 -6.50 0.07
C GLY A 13 3.35 -5.79 0.32
N PRO A 14 4.43 -6.18 -0.38
CA PRO A 14 5.77 -5.65 -0.13
C PRO A 14 5.84 -4.13 -0.37
N THR A 15 6.55 -3.41 0.51
CA THR A 15 6.87 -2.00 0.26
C THR A 15 7.91 -1.89 -0.85
N LEU A 16 7.58 -1.12 -1.88
CA LEU A 16 8.47 -0.83 -2.99
C LEU A 16 9.27 0.45 -2.71
N TYR A 17 10.57 0.41 -2.98
CA TYR A 17 11.45 1.55 -2.80
C TYR A 17 12.09 1.96 -4.12
N VAL A 18 12.04 3.25 -4.43
CA VAL A 18 12.60 3.83 -5.65
C VAL A 18 13.11 5.23 -5.32
N ASN A 19 14.00 5.80 -6.13
CA ASN A 19 14.43 7.18 -5.95
C ASN A 19 13.69 8.12 -6.91
N GLU A 20 13.57 9.35 -6.53
CA GLU A 20 13.04 10.43 -7.38
C GLU A 20 13.87 10.53 -8.67
N GLY A 21 13.20 10.55 -9.80
CA GLY A 21 13.81 10.54 -11.13
C GLY A 21 14.02 9.15 -11.73
N ASP A 22 13.99 8.09 -10.92
CA ASP A 22 14.11 6.72 -11.43
C ASP A 22 12.79 6.24 -12.06
N THR A 23 12.88 5.24 -12.91
CA THR A 23 11.73 4.50 -13.44
C THR A 23 11.45 3.28 -12.58
N LEU A 24 10.28 3.25 -11.97
CA LEU A 24 9.74 2.05 -11.32
C LEU A 24 9.11 1.16 -12.39
N ALA A 25 9.58 -0.08 -12.49
CA ALA A 25 8.99 -1.12 -13.33
C ALA A 25 8.48 -2.25 -12.43
N VAL A 26 7.18 -2.45 -12.40
CA VAL A 26 6.53 -3.52 -11.62
C VAL A 26 6.09 -4.62 -12.57
N HIS A 27 6.88 -5.70 -12.62
CA HIS A 27 6.50 -6.90 -13.36
C HIS A 27 5.57 -7.73 -12.50
N ALA A 28 4.32 -7.84 -12.92
CA ALA A 28 3.28 -8.58 -12.22
C ALA A 28 2.91 -9.85 -12.99
N TYR A 29 2.67 -10.94 -12.24
CA TYR A 29 2.23 -12.22 -12.76
C TYR A 29 1.04 -12.72 -11.95
N SER A 30 -0.05 -13.11 -12.60
CA SER A 30 -1.25 -13.61 -11.94
C SER A 30 -1.32 -15.15 -11.95
N ILE A 31 -1.52 -15.72 -10.76
CA ILE A 31 -1.83 -17.15 -10.59
C ILE A 31 -3.30 -17.37 -10.19
N SER A 32 -4.08 -16.31 -10.12
CA SER A 32 -5.51 -16.38 -9.76
C SER A 32 -6.29 -17.10 -10.85
N GLN A 33 -7.13 -18.04 -10.48
CA GLN A 33 -7.83 -18.89 -11.46
C GLN A 33 -9.10 -18.16 -11.79
N ASN A 34 -9.84 -17.52 -11.79
CA ASN A 34 -11.12 -16.97 -12.23
C ASN A 34 -11.27 -15.47 -11.98
N ASP A 35 -10.29 -14.86 -11.35
CA ASP A 35 -10.29 -13.43 -11.12
C ASP A 35 -9.24 -12.72 -11.96
N HIS A 36 -9.60 -11.53 -12.38
CA HIS A 36 -8.69 -10.60 -13.01
C HIS A 36 -8.08 -9.68 -11.93
N HIS A 37 -6.86 -9.26 -12.15
CA HIS A 37 -6.16 -8.35 -11.25
C HIS A 37 -5.42 -7.28 -12.03
N SER A 38 -5.14 -6.17 -11.36
CA SER A 38 -4.23 -5.16 -11.88
C SER A 38 -3.37 -4.63 -10.74
N ILE A 39 -2.39 -3.79 -11.07
CA ILE A 39 -1.65 -3.00 -10.09
C ILE A 39 -1.81 -1.54 -10.46
N HIS A 40 -2.73 -0.86 -9.79
CA HIS A 40 -2.86 0.58 -9.87
C HIS A 40 -1.80 1.26 -9.02
N LEU A 41 -1.02 2.15 -9.65
CA LEU A 41 0.04 2.93 -9.01
C LEU A 41 -0.53 4.27 -8.51
N HIS A 42 -1.23 4.22 -7.38
CA HIS A 42 -2.03 5.31 -6.85
C HIS A 42 -1.19 6.52 -6.41
N GLY A 43 -1.49 7.67 -7.00
CA GLY A 43 -0.82 8.95 -6.69
C GLY A 43 0.51 9.18 -7.41
N LEU A 44 1.04 8.17 -8.11
CA LEU A 44 2.15 8.35 -9.03
C LEU A 44 1.64 8.87 -10.38
N ASP A 45 2.43 9.71 -11.05
CA ASP A 45 2.10 10.28 -12.36
C ASP A 45 2.28 9.25 -13.50
N ALA A 46 1.66 8.09 -13.37
CA ALA A 46 1.63 7.09 -14.44
C ALA A 46 0.78 7.59 -15.62
N ASP A 47 1.16 7.23 -16.82
CA ASP A 47 0.27 7.41 -17.97
C ASP A 47 -0.89 6.40 -17.91
N THR A 48 -1.98 6.67 -18.64
CA THR A 48 -3.20 5.87 -18.60
C THR A 48 -3.01 4.42 -19.05
N GLN A 49 -1.94 4.09 -19.75
CA GLN A 49 -1.62 2.71 -20.14
C GLN A 49 -0.91 1.94 -19.03
N ASN A 50 -0.28 2.65 -18.10
CA ASN A 50 0.54 2.08 -17.03
C ASN A 50 -0.03 2.30 -15.62
N ASP A 51 -1.17 2.97 -15.48
CA ASP A 51 -1.75 3.28 -14.17
C ASP A 51 -2.51 2.11 -13.52
N GLY A 52 -2.76 1.03 -14.26
CA GLY A 52 -3.43 -0.17 -13.74
C GLY A 52 -4.94 -0.04 -13.62
N ASP A 53 -5.57 1.01 -14.16
CA ASP A 53 -7.03 1.09 -14.31
C ASP A 53 -7.47 0.15 -15.45
N PRO A 54 -8.36 -0.83 -15.20
CA PRO A 54 -8.79 -1.79 -16.23
C PRO A 54 -9.45 -1.16 -17.47
N ALA A 55 -9.98 0.06 -17.35
CA ALA A 55 -10.61 0.75 -18.46
C ALA A 55 -9.60 1.35 -19.46
N THR A 56 -8.39 1.62 -19.01
CA THR A 56 -7.37 2.35 -19.80
C THR A 56 -6.02 1.66 -19.85
N SER A 57 -5.77 0.70 -18.96
CA SER A 57 -4.49 0.02 -18.75
C SER A 57 -4.63 -1.50 -18.93
N PHE A 58 -3.83 -2.26 -18.20
CA PHE A 58 -3.77 -3.71 -18.28
C PHE A 58 -4.41 -4.35 -17.05
N GLU A 59 -5.18 -5.40 -17.26
CA GLU A 59 -5.53 -6.37 -16.26
C GLU A 59 -4.87 -7.71 -16.56
N LEU A 60 -4.70 -8.53 -15.55
CA LEU A 60 -4.04 -9.83 -15.62
C LEU A 60 -5.05 -10.92 -15.32
N MET A 61 -5.24 -11.82 -16.27
CA MET A 61 -5.94 -13.08 -16.07
C MET A 61 -4.99 -14.17 -15.56
N HIS A 62 -5.53 -15.35 -15.32
CA HIS A 62 -4.75 -16.52 -14.91
C HIS A 62 -3.56 -16.78 -15.84
N MET A 63 -2.38 -16.96 -15.27
CA MET A 63 -1.11 -17.24 -15.97
C MET A 63 -0.66 -16.14 -16.94
N GLN A 64 -1.17 -14.94 -16.79
CA GLN A 64 -0.70 -13.77 -17.53
C GLN A 64 0.28 -12.95 -16.72
N ASP A 65 1.15 -12.24 -17.41
CA ASP A 65 2.07 -11.27 -16.86
C ASP A 65 2.06 -9.96 -17.64
N THR A 66 2.42 -8.90 -16.98
CA THR A 66 2.67 -7.58 -17.59
C THR A 66 3.65 -6.78 -16.76
N THR A 67 4.10 -5.66 -17.31
CA THR A 67 4.96 -4.72 -16.58
C THR A 67 4.34 -3.33 -16.61
N TYR A 68 4.03 -2.81 -15.43
CA TYR A 68 3.61 -1.42 -15.24
C TYR A 68 4.85 -0.56 -15.02
N THR A 69 4.95 0.56 -15.71
CA THR A 69 6.11 1.44 -15.63
C THR A 69 5.71 2.88 -15.34
N VAL A 70 6.45 3.54 -14.44
CA VAL A 70 6.24 4.96 -14.14
C VAL A 70 7.56 5.63 -13.80
N VAL A 71 7.76 6.87 -14.26
CA VAL A 71 8.85 7.71 -13.79
C VAL A 71 8.42 8.39 -12.49
N CYS A 72 9.13 8.11 -11.39
CA CYS A 72 8.83 8.64 -10.06
C CYS A 72 9.36 10.08 -9.94
N LYS A 73 8.55 11.07 -10.29
CA LYS A 73 8.97 12.48 -10.41
C LYS A 73 9.14 13.20 -9.08
N HIS A 74 8.48 12.74 -8.02
CA HIS A 74 8.43 13.44 -6.75
C HIS A 74 8.67 12.48 -5.59
N ALA A 75 9.56 12.86 -4.68
CA ALA A 75 9.75 12.14 -3.42
C ALA A 75 8.46 12.15 -2.60
N GLY A 76 8.09 11.00 -2.05
CA GLY A 76 6.82 10.88 -1.32
C GLY A 76 6.51 9.47 -0.86
N THR A 77 5.27 9.31 -0.40
CA THR A 77 4.71 8.01 0.00
C THR A 77 3.42 7.81 -0.76
N TYR A 78 3.35 6.75 -1.53
CA TYR A 78 2.29 6.42 -2.45
C TYR A 78 1.77 5.02 -2.18
N LEU A 79 0.64 4.67 -2.76
CA LEU A 79 0.04 3.34 -2.63
C LEU A 79 0.07 2.60 -3.98
N TYR A 80 0.04 1.30 -3.92
CA TYR A 80 -0.38 0.48 -5.04
C TYR A 80 -1.45 -0.51 -4.58
N HIS A 81 -2.40 -0.80 -5.44
CA HIS A 81 -3.48 -1.74 -5.12
C HIS A 81 -4.10 -2.35 -6.38
N CYS A 82 -4.86 -3.42 -6.22
CA CYS A 82 -5.69 -3.94 -7.30
C CYS A 82 -6.82 -2.97 -7.59
N HIS A 83 -7.08 -2.69 -8.87
CA HIS A 83 -8.17 -1.81 -9.32
C HIS A 83 -9.30 -2.58 -10.03
N VAL A 84 -9.20 -3.90 -10.12
CA VAL A 84 -10.31 -4.78 -10.54
C VAL A 84 -11.11 -5.14 -9.31
N ALA A 85 -12.43 -4.88 -9.30
CA ALA A 85 -13.29 -5.07 -8.12
C ALA A 85 -12.64 -4.50 -6.84
N ASP A 86 -12.11 -3.28 -6.93
CA ASP A 86 -11.16 -2.65 -6.02
C ASP A 86 -11.58 -2.72 -4.55
N VAL A 87 -12.85 -2.43 -4.23
CA VAL A 87 -13.40 -2.49 -2.87
C VAL A 87 -13.18 -3.87 -2.24
N VAL A 88 -13.47 -4.94 -3.01
CA VAL A 88 -13.33 -6.31 -2.53
C VAL A 88 -11.86 -6.72 -2.46
N HIS A 89 -11.10 -6.46 -3.53
CA HIS A 89 -9.70 -6.86 -3.59
C HIS A 89 -8.81 -6.11 -2.61
N VAL A 90 -9.10 -4.83 -2.34
CA VAL A 90 -8.42 -4.09 -1.26
C VAL A 90 -8.75 -4.71 0.09
N GLN A 91 -10.02 -5.05 0.36
CA GLN A 91 -10.38 -5.73 1.60
C GLN A 91 -9.70 -7.09 1.74
N MET A 92 -9.47 -7.80 0.62
CA MET A 92 -8.70 -9.06 0.59
C MET A 92 -7.17 -8.86 0.69
N GLY A 93 -6.70 -7.64 0.95
CA GLY A 93 -5.29 -7.34 1.21
C GLY A 93 -4.45 -7.10 -0.04
N MET A 94 -5.05 -6.83 -1.20
CA MET A 94 -4.32 -6.59 -2.44
C MET A 94 -3.88 -5.13 -2.56
N TYR A 95 -3.00 -4.70 -1.67
CA TYR A 95 -2.43 -3.35 -1.61
C TYR A 95 -1.04 -3.34 -0.97
N GLY A 96 -0.33 -2.24 -1.16
CA GLY A 96 0.96 -1.97 -0.52
C GLY A 96 1.40 -0.53 -0.75
N THR A 97 2.65 -0.25 -0.43
CA THR A 97 3.20 1.11 -0.45
C THR A 97 4.34 1.22 -1.44
N VAL A 98 4.44 2.39 -2.09
CA VAL A 98 5.62 2.83 -2.82
C VAL A 98 6.22 4.02 -2.08
N ILE A 99 7.50 3.92 -1.71
CA ILE A 99 8.27 5.01 -1.11
C ILE A 99 9.27 5.52 -2.12
N VAL A 100 9.04 6.73 -2.61
CA VAL A 100 9.97 7.45 -3.47
C VAL A 100 10.88 8.29 -2.60
N ARG A 101 12.18 7.99 -2.62
CA ARG A 101 13.20 8.71 -1.85
C ARG A 101 13.69 9.92 -2.63
N PRO A 102 14.21 10.96 -1.94
CA PRO A 102 14.83 12.09 -2.60
C PRO A 102 15.96 11.68 -3.56
N ALA A 103 16.09 12.37 -4.68
CA ALA A 103 17.09 12.09 -5.72
C ALA A 103 18.55 12.23 -5.22
N ASP A 104 18.76 13.10 -4.23
CA ASP A 104 20.10 13.34 -3.64
C ASP A 104 20.56 12.22 -2.68
N GLY A 105 19.70 11.21 -2.42
CA GLY A 105 19.95 10.13 -1.47
C GLY A 105 20.04 10.59 -0.01
N GLY A 106 19.67 11.84 0.27
CA GLY A 106 19.70 12.43 1.60
C GLY A 106 18.62 11.88 2.53
N LYS A 107 18.84 12.04 3.83
CA LYS A 107 17.82 11.80 4.85
C LYS A 107 16.93 13.03 5.01
N THR A 108 16.23 13.40 3.96
CA THR A 108 15.26 14.51 3.92
C THR A 108 13.92 14.01 3.41
N ALA A 109 12.85 14.70 3.77
CA ALA A 109 11.50 14.29 3.34
C ALA A 109 11.33 14.40 1.81
N TRP A 110 11.98 15.39 1.20
CA TRP A 110 12.17 15.60 -0.25
C TRP A 110 13.49 16.32 -0.48
N THR A 111 13.97 16.42 -1.69
CA THR A 111 15.23 17.13 -2.02
C THR A 111 15.19 18.57 -1.51
N GLY A 112 16.09 18.91 -0.56
CA GLY A 112 16.11 20.20 0.12
C GLY A 112 15.04 20.41 1.20
N GLY A 113 14.27 19.38 1.52
CA GLY A 113 13.23 19.42 2.55
C GLY A 113 13.77 19.19 3.98
N PRO A 114 12.87 19.04 4.97
CA PRO A 114 13.24 18.79 6.35
C PRO A 114 14.05 17.50 6.48
N ALA A 115 15.15 17.59 7.22
CA ALA A 115 16.00 16.43 7.49
C ALA A 115 15.44 15.59 8.64
N TYR A 116 15.70 14.29 8.64
CA TYR A 116 15.35 13.36 9.69
C TYR A 116 16.51 12.41 10.02
N ASP A 117 16.50 11.85 11.22
CA ASP A 117 17.48 10.88 11.66
C ASP A 117 17.03 9.46 11.31
N GLN A 118 15.73 9.19 11.43
CA GLN A 118 15.11 7.93 11.06
C GLN A 118 13.72 8.13 10.45
N THR A 119 13.27 7.14 9.70
CA THR A 119 11.92 7.13 9.11
C THR A 119 11.17 5.88 9.49
N LYS A 120 9.87 6.03 9.72
CA LYS A 120 8.90 4.95 9.86
C LYS A 120 7.74 5.18 8.89
N HIS A 121 7.12 4.10 8.48
CA HIS A 121 5.93 4.12 7.66
C HIS A 121 4.83 3.31 8.36
N TRP A 122 3.65 3.90 8.50
CA TRP A 122 2.44 3.26 8.97
C TRP A 122 1.39 3.28 7.87
N LEU A 123 1.08 2.11 7.35
CA LEU A 123 -0.06 1.88 6.46
C LEU A 123 -1.21 1.34 7.29
N MET A 124 -2.24 2.14 7.46
CA MET A 124 -3.45 1.81 8.21
C MET A 124 -4.49 1.16 7.30
N SER A 125 -5.16 0.15 7.80
CA SER A 125 -6.23 -0.56 7.11
C SER A 125 -7.13 -1.27 8.11
N GLU A 126 -8.28 -1.77 7.63
CA GLU A 126 -9.18 -2.62 8.42
C GLU A 126 -9.51 -3.90 7.66
N ILE A 127 -9.90 -4.93 8.40
CA ILE A 127 -10.44 -6.18 7.86
C ILE A 127 -11.77 -6.49 8.50
N ASP A 128 -12.78 -6.65 7.66
CA ASP A 128 -14.07 -7.23 8.00
C ASP A 128 -14.04 -8.73 7.69
N ARG A 129 -14.03 -9.53 8.73
CA ARG A 129 -13.98 -10.98 8.61
C ARG A 129 -15.20 -11.55 7.87
N SER A 130 -16.38 -10.94 8.03
CA SER A 130 -17.58 -11.41 7.38
C SER A 130 -17.50 -11.32 5.85
N TRP A 131 -16.77 -10.33 5.33
CA TRP A 131 -16.51 -10.21 3.90
C TRP A 131 -15.63 -11.35 3.39
N HIS A 132 -14.60 -11.73 4.16
CA HIS A 132 -13.73 -12.86 3.81
C HIS A 132 -14.45 -14.20 3.85
N ASP A 133 -15.44 -14.35 4.75
CA ASP A 133 -16.20 -15.59 4.90
C ASP A 133 -17.37 -15.71 3.88
N THR A 134 -17.89 -14.58 3.38
CA THR A 134 -19.13 -14.55 2.59
C THR A 134 -18.93 -14.20 1.12
N ILE A 135 -17.94 -13.37 0.80
CA ILE A 135 -17.70 -12.98 -0.59
C ILE A 135 -16.89 -14.11 -1.25
N PRO A 136 -17.42 -14.74 -2.32
CA PRO A 136 -16.65 -15.74 -3.06
C PRO A 136 -15.36 -15.11 -3.59
N VAL A 137 -14.23 -15.70 -3.27
CA VAL A 137 -12.90 -15.21 -3.68
C VAL A 137 -12.66 -15.46 -5.17
N HIS A 138 -13.57 -16.12 -5.84
CA HIS A 138 -13.48 -16.49 -7.25
C HIS A 138 -14.65 -15.88 -8.02
N ASP A 139 -14.35 -15.19 -9.13
CA ASP A 139 -15.32 -14.59 -10.04
C ASP A 139 -15.90 -13.24 -9.55
N THR A 140 -15.05 -12.38 -8.99
CA THR A 140 -15.45 -11.03 -8.57
C THR A 140 -15.79 -10.10 -9.76
N VAL A 141 -15.35 -10.43 -10.96
CA VAL A 141 -15.58 -9.63 -12.18
C VAL A 141 -17.02 -9.72 -12.68
N ASN A 142 -17.70 -10.84 -12.46
CA ASN A 142 -19.07 -11.07 -12.97
C ASN A 142 -20.14 -10.98 -11.86
N MET A 143 -19.77 -10.49 -10.67
CA MET A 143 -20.63 -10.62 -9.50
C MET A 143 -21.82 -9.66 -9.48
N THR A 144 -23.00 -10.25 -9.37
CA THR A 144 -24.17 -9.69 -8.66
C THR A 144 -24.12 -10.01 -7.17
N VAL A 145 -22.95 -9.98 -6.53
CA VAL A 145 -22.84 -10.28 -5.11
C VAL A 145 -23.31 -9.09 -4.29
N GLN A 146 -24.26 -9.34 -3.40
CA GLN A 146 -24.61 -8.36 -2.38
C GLN A 146 -23.49 -8.34 -1.35
N ILE A 147 -22.72 -7.25 -1.35
CA ILE A 147 -21.68 -7.02 -0.34
C ILE A 147 -22.39 -6.76 1.01
N PRO A 148 -22.07 -7.53 2.06
CA PRO A 148 -22.65 -7.29 3.39
C PRO A 148 -22.31 -5.88 3.91
N PRO A 149 -23.06 -5.35 4.88
CA PRO A 149 -22.67 -4.14 5.60
C PRO A 149 -21.26 -4.28 6.17
N TYR A 150 -20.46 -3.21 6.08
CA TYR A 150 -19.08 -3.23 6.50
C TYR A 150 -18.96 -3.02 8.02
N HIS A 151 -18.42 -4.01 8.73
CA HIS A 151 -18.22 -4.00 10.18
C HIS A 151 -16.86 -4.64 10.50
N PRO A 152 -15.73 -3.91 10.36
CA PRO A 152 -14.41 -4.49 10.51
C PRO A 152 -14.15 -4.96 11.95
N ASP A 153 -13.55 -6.13 12.05
CA ASP A 153 -13.13 -6.77 13.29
C ASP A 153 -11.69 -6.43 13.66
N TYR A 154 -10.86 -6.12 12.67
CA TYR A 154 -9.44 -5.86 12.85
C TYR A 154 -9.06 -4.50 12.28
N PHE A 155 -8.35 -3.73 13.10
CA PHE A 155 -7.70 -2.49 12.70
C PHE A 155 -6.20 -2.73 12.69
N LEU A 156 -5.56 -2.45 11.56
CA LEU A 156 -4.20 -2.84 11.27
C LEU A 156 -3.29 -1.63 11.05
N VAL A 157 -2.05 -1.77 11.50
CA VAL A 157 -0.93 -0.94 11.06
C VAL A 157 0.14 -1.87 10.48
N ASN A 158 0.46 -1.70 9.22
CA ASN A 158 1.41 -2.58 8.49
C ASN A 158 1.04 -4.08 8.59
N GLY A 159 -0.25 -4.40 8.61
CA GLY A 159 -0.76 -5.77 8.74
C GLY A 159 -0.78 -6.33 10.17
N HIS A 160 -0.39 -5.56 11.16
CA HIS A 160 -0.36 -5.95 12.57
C HIS A 160 -1.50 -5.33 13.36
N SER A 161 -2.04 -6.07 14.31
CA SER A 161 -3.08 -5.61 15.23
C SER A 161 -2.76 -5.98 16.68
N HIS A 162 -3.40 -5.32 17.63
CA HIS A 162 -3.32 -5.60 19.08
C HIS A 162 -1.85 -5.68 19.58
N GLN A 163 -1.45 -6.80 20.16
CA GLN A 163 -0.10 -6.98 20.73
C GLN A 163 1.01 -6.96 19.67
N GLN A 164 0.70 -7.27 18.42
CA GLN A 164 1.65 -7.22 17.32
C GLN A 164 2.06 -5.79 16.95
N LEU A 165 1.34 -4.76 17.43
CA LEU A 165 1.70 -3.36 17.21
C LEU A 165 3.01 -2.95 17.92
N ASP A 166 3.55 -3.79 18.80
CA ASP A 166 4.87 -3.59 19.41
C ASP A 166 6.02 -4.21 18.60
N GLU A 167 5.74 -4.71 17.40
CA GLU A 167 6.76 -5.22 16.48
C GLU A 167 7.60 -4.08 15.87
N ASP A 168 8.80 -4.42 15.41
CA ASP A 168 9.75 -3.44 14.86
C ASP A 168 9.21 -2.69 13.63
N SER A 169 8.28 -3.29 12.88
CA SER A 169 7.64 -2.66 11.72
C SER A 169 6.72 -1.50 12.08
N THR A 170 6.14 -1.52 13.27
CA THR A 170 5.16 -0.54 13.76
C THR A 170 5.70 0.36 14.85
N ARG A 171 6.54 -0.19 15.75
CA ARG A 171 7.08 0.55 16.88
C ARG A 171 8.05 1.67 16.44
N ILE A 172 7.87 2.86 16.99
CA ILE A 172 8.84 3.94 16.89
C ILE A 172 9.76 3.89 18.12
N GLN A 173 11.05 3.79 17.86
CA GLN A 173 12.06 3.82 18.90
C GLN A 173 13.12 4.88 18.54
N ALA A 174 13.17 5.96 19.30
CA ALA A 174 14.03 7.10 19.02
C ALA A 174 14.69 7.61 20.29
N ALA A 175 15.92 8.10 20.18
CA ALA A 175 16.60 8.81 21.25
C ALA A 175 16.05 10.23 21.40
N VAL A 176 16.23 10.81 22.58
CA VAL A 176 15.84 12.22 22.82
C VAL A 176 16.62 13.15 21.89
N GLY A 177 15.90 13.98 21.15
CA GLY A 177 16.45 14.91 20.17
C GLY A 177 16.49 14.39 18.73
N GLU A 178 16.25 13.11 18.51
CA GLU A 178 16.12 12.57 17.15
C GLU A 178 14.82 13.02 16.47
N ARG A 179 14.92 13.30 15.20
CA ARG A 179 13.78 13.59 14.32
C ARG A 179 13.34 12.35 13.60
N VAL A 180 12.10 11.96 13.80
CA VAL A 180 11.48 10.81 13.12
C VAL A 180 10.56 11.32 12.02
N TYR A 181 10.83 10.97 10.78
CA TYR A 181 9.91 11.17 9.68
C TYR A 181 8.91 10.03 9.66
N LEU A 182 7.72 10.28 10.18
CA LEU A 182 6.62 9.32 10.17
C LEU A 182 5.77 9.52 8.91
N ARG A 183 5.78 8.52 8.05
CA ARG A 183 4.94 8.44 6.86
C ARG A 183 3.63 7.77 7.22
N LEU A 184 2.52 8.44 6.97
CA LEU A 184 1.18 7.94 7.28
C LEU A 184 0.41 7.71 5.98
N SER A 185 -0.13 6.52 5.82
CA SER A 185 -1.01 6.14 4.72
C SER A 185 -2.24 5.43 5.27
N ASN A 186 -3.38 5.62 4.65
CA ASN A 186 -4.61 4.90 4.95
C ASN A 186 -5.19 4.35 3.67
N ILE A 187 -5.40 3.04 3.61
CA ILE A 187 -6.08 2.33 2.53
C ILE A 187 -7.42 1.76 3.01
N GLY A 188 -7.70 1.87 4.29
CA GLY A 188 -8.96 1.45 4.90
C GLY A 188 -10.13 2.37 4.55
N PHE A 189 -11.33 1.96 4.91
CA PHE A 189 -12.57 2.69 4.64
C PHE A 189 -12.96 3.67 5.75
N PHE A 190 -12.29 3.58 6.90
CA PHE A 190 -12.55 4.47 8.05
C PHE A 190 -11.49 5.53 8.22
N ASP A 191 -11.89 6.65 8.79
CA ASP A 191 -10.99 7.72 9.23
C ASP A 191 -10.11 7.22 10.37
N ASN A 192 -8.82 7.51 10.29
CA ASN A 192 -7.86 7.19 11.32
C ASN A 192 -7.35 8.47 12.00
N ARG A 193 -7.14 8.42 13.31
CA ARG A 193 -6.60 9.51 14.09
C ARG A 193 -5.35 9.07 14.84
N VAL A 194 -4.23 9.69 14.52
CA VAL A 194 -2.97 9.52 15.26
C VAL A 194 -2.84 10.63 16.30
N VAL A 195 -2.63 10.24 17.54
CA VAL A 195 -2.47 11.18 18.67
C VAL A 195 -1.10 10.98 19.29
N PHE A 196 -0.31 12.04 19.34
CA PHE A 196 0.99 12.03 19.99
C PHE A 196 0.87 12.53 21.43
N PRO A 197 1.69 11.99 22.38
CA PRO A 197 1.83 12.56 23.71
C PRO A 197 2.25 14.03 23.66
N PRO A 198 1.84 14.88 24.63
CA PRO A 198 2.19 16.29 24.63
C PRO A 198 3.71 16.61 24.66
N SER A 199 4.53 15.61 25.05
CA SER A 199 5.99 15.71 25.03
C SER A 199 6.62 15.60 23.63
N PHE A 200 5.82 15.19 22.64
CA PHE A 200 6.27 15.11 21.24
C PHE A 200 5.92 16.41 20.51
N HIS A 201 6.90 16.95 19.81
CA HIS A 201 6.68 18.06 18.89
C HIS A 201 6.46 17.50 17.48
N ALA A 202 5.21 17.31 17.08
CA ALA A 202 4.86 16.86 15.75
C ALA A 202 4.60 18.05 14.82
N GLN A 203 5.11 17.95 13.61
CA GLN A 203 4.86 18.89 12.51
C GLN A 203 4.33 18.10 11.31
N ILE A 204 3.28 18.60 10.68
CA ILE A 204 2.77 18.08 9.41
C ILE A 204 3.61 18.71 8.28
N LEU A 205 4.07 17.88 7.35
CA LEU A 205 4.86 18.26 6.18
C LEU A 205 4.01 18.21 4.92
#